data_f7295cf0c445b0d68f497880bf2507dc
#
_entry.id   f7295cf0c445b0d68f497880bf2507dc
#
_cell.length_a   1.000
_cell.length_b   1.000
_cell.length_c   1.000
_cell.angle_alpha   90.00
_cell.angle_beta   90.00
_cell.angle_gamma   90.00
#
_symmetry.space_group_name_H-M   'P 1'
#
loop_
_entity.id
_entity.type
_entity.pdbx_description
1 polymer ?
#
loop_
_entity_poly.entity_id
_entity_poly.type
_entity_poly.pdbx_seq_one_letter_code
_entity_poly.pdbx_strand_id
1 'polypeptide(L)'
;YQVKTYIFGKFATGPSYGSKIIEYHPNPKIDTDDYFLQTVNGFAKKHKDKKIMLIGCGDSYVALISKHKAELEKNIIAPYIDFDLMNSLQQKETFYKLCEKHGVDYPGTIIYDQSMGLDFEMNFPYPVILKPSDSISYWEHPFATQNKIYTIKDRKELEKVIRDIYGAGYTDKLIIQDMIPGNDEYMRVLTSYSDRNGKVKMMCLGHVLLEEHTPHGLGNHAVIITEPNEELMMKVKNLLEDLHYVGFSNFDIKYDRRDGKYRFFEINTRQGRSNYYVTGSGFNVAKYVVEEYVYGKELPLELAKEEHLWMTVPKAVAFKYIKEEANREKM
;
A
#
# COMPACT_ATOMS: atom_id res chain seq x y z
N TYR A 1 18.97 -17.74 5.59
CA TYR A 1 19.98 -17.85 4.51
C TYR A 1 21.39 -17.40 4.95
N GLN A 2 21.57 -16.84 6.14
CA GLN A 2 22.86 -16.37 6.67
C GLN A 2 23.60 -15.39 5.73
N VAL A 3 22.86 -14.50 5.08
CA VAL A 3 23.40 -13.44 4.22
C VAL A 3 23.54 -12.15 4.98
N LYS A 4 24.55 -11.36 4.67
CA LYS A 4 24.74 -10.04 5.23
C LYS A 4 23.72 -9.07 4.63
N THR A 5 23.04 -8.31 5.46
CA THR A 5 22.07 -7.29 5.06
C THR A 5 22.72 -5.91 5.16
N TYR A 6 22.59 -5.14 4.11
CA TYR A 6 23.03 -3.75 4.03
C TYR A 6 21.80 -2.84 3.92
N ILE A 7 21.79 -1.74 4.65
CA ILE A 7 20.72 -0.76 4.55
C ILE A 7 21.31 0.60 4.22
N PHE A 8 20.76 1.24 3.21
CA PHE A 8 21.02 2.63 2.87
C PHE A 8 19.78 3.43 3.22
N GLY A 9 19.85 4.30 4.19
CA GLY A 9 18.71 5.08 4.69
C GLY A 9 19.04 6.55 4.84
N LYS A 10 18.02 7.40 4.77
CA LYS A 10 18.18 8.86 4.86
C LYS A 10 18.72 9.31 6.22
N PHE A 11 18.30 8.67 7.29
CA PHE A 11 18.59 9.07 8.67
C PHE A 11 19.23 7.94 9.47
N ALA A 12 20.13 8.29 10.40
CA ALA A 12 20.74 7.35 11.34
C ALA A 12 19.76 7.04 12.49
N THR A 13 18.69 6.29 12.19
CA THR A 13 17.59 6.03 13.14
C THR A 13 16.91 4.68 12.87
N GLY A 14 16.04 4.29 13.78
CA GLY A 14 15.23 3.09 13.70
C GLY A 14 15.94 1.82 14.20
N PRO A 15 15.19 0.72 14.32
CA PRO A 15 15.69 -0.53 14.90
C PRO A 15 16.85 -1.14 14.10
N SER A 16 16.90 -0.90 12.80
CA SER A 16 17.96 -1.42 11.93
C SER A 16 19.29 -0.72 12.13
N TYR A 17 19.30 0.57 12.52
CA TYR A 17 20.53 1.34 12.71
C TYR A 17 21.40 0.79 13.86
N GLY A 18 20.77 0.34 14.95
CA GLY A 18 21.48 -0.28 16.09
C GLY A 18 21.69 -1.79 16.00
N SER A 19 21.31 -2.43 14.89
CA SER A 19 21.38 -3.88 14.74
C SER A 19 22.82 -4.39 14.58
N LYS A 20 23.16 -5.48 15.27
CA LYS A 20 24.48 -6.15 15.15
C LYS A 20 24.61 -7.03 13.88
N ILE A 21 23.51 -7.36 13.23
CA ILE A 21 23.45 -8.24 12.04
C ILE A 21 23.24 -7.47 10.73
N ILE A 22 23.08 -6.16 10.83
CA ILE A 22 22.86 -5.26 9.68
C ILE A 22 24.00 -4.27 9.60
N GLU A 23 24.48 -4.00 8.39
CA GLU A 23 25.39 -2.90 8.12
C GLU A 23 24.58 -1.72 7.56
N TYR A 24 24.45 -0.66 8.36
CA TYR A 24 23.64 0.50 8.05
C TYR A 24 24.48 1.68 7.59
N HIS A 25 24.14 2.25 6.44
CA HIS A 25 24.80 3.39 5.82
C HIS A 25 23.83 4.58 5.71
N PRO A 26 23.87 5.55 6.63
CA PRO A 26 23.06 6.75 6.52
C PRO A 26 23.56 7.64 5.38
N ASN A 27 22.65 8.09 4.52
CA ASN A 27 22.93 9.06 3.47
C ASN A 27 21.71 9.98 3.30
N PRO A 28 21.81 11.27 3.73
CA PRO A 28 20.68 12.21 3.67
C PRO A 28 20.10 12.46 2.27
N LYS A 29 20.84 12.11 1.22
CA LYS A 29 20.44 12.30 -0.19
C LYS A 29 20.04 11.00 -0.90
N ILE A 30 19.96 9.88 -0.19
CA ILE A 30 19.70 8.56 -0.79
C ILE A 30 18.35 8.48 -1.54
N ASP A 31 17.44 9.37 -1.24
CA ASP A 31 16.12 9.48 -1.86
C ASP A 31 16.06 10.42 -3.08
N THR A 32 17.23 10.82 -3.62
CA THR A 32 17.35 11.55 -4.89
C THR A 32 17.90 10.64 -6.00
N ASP A 33 17.49 10.88 -7.25
CA ASP A 33 17.82 10.03 -8.41
C ASP A 33 19.32 9.74 -8.53
N ASP A 34 20.14 10.78 -8.57
CA ASP A 34 21.59 10.65 -8.79
C ASP A 34 22.30 9.90 -7.65
N TYR A 35 21.96 10.25 -6.40
CA TYR A 35 22.58 9.60 -5.23
C TYR A 35 22.12 8.17 -5.04
N PHE A 36 20.86 7.87 -5.37
CA PHE A 36 20.35 6.52 -5.38
C PHE A 36 21.15 5.65 -6.35
N LEU A 37 21.22 6.04 -7.63
CA LEU A 37 21.96 5.30 -8.65
C LEU A 37 23.43 5.16 -8.30
N GLN A 38 24.10 6.25 -7.91
CA GLN A 38 25.50 6.21 -7.50
C GLN A 38 25.75 5.24 -6.36
N THR A 39 24.88 5.25 -5.34
CA THR A 39 25.02 4.40 -4.15
C THR A 39 24.79 2.94 -4.50
N VAL A 40 23.67 2.61 -5.15
CA VAL A 40 23.27 1.23 -5.44
C VAL A 40 24.21 0.59 -6.47
N ASN A 41 24.50 1.26 -7.57
CA ASN A 41 25.42 0.77 -8.59
C ASN A 41 26.86 0.74 -8.08
N GLY A 42 27.28 1.72 -7.28
CA GLY A 42 28.60 1.72 -6.65
C GLY A 42 28.80 0.54 -5.68
N PHE A 43 27.76 0.19 -4.93
CA PHE A 43 27.75 -1.02 -4.10
C PHE A 43 27.82 -2.29 -4.95
N ALA A 44 27.02 -2.37 -6.00
CA ALA A 44 26.99 -3.52 -6.90
C ALA A 44 28.33 -3.78 -7.59
N LYS A 45 29.02 -2.73 -8.04
CA LYS A 45 30.37 -2.82 -8.63
C LYS A 45 31.42 -3.37 -7.66
N LYS A 46 31.31 -3.03 -6.37
CA LYS A 46 32.20 -3.57 -5.32
C LYS A 46 31.92 -5.05 -5.03
N HIS A 47 30.74 -5.55 -5.36
CA HIS A 47 30.29 -6.91 -5.13
C HIS A 47 29.87 -7.62 -6.43
N LYS A 48 30.61 -7.39 -7.50
CA LYS A 48 30.31 -7.89 -8.86
C LYS A 48 30.25 -9.42 -8.99
N ASP A 49 30.81 -10.12 -8.04
CA ASP A 49 30.80 -11.58 -7.93
C ASP A 49 29.54 -12.14 -7.23
N LYS A 50 28.66 -11.26 -6.75
CA LYS A 50 27.46 -11.62 -5.98
C LYS A 50 26.19 -11.14 -6.65
N LYS A 51 25.11 -11.89 -6.47
CA LYS A 51 23.74 -11.43 -6.71
C LYS A 51 23.31 -10.52 -5.55
N ILE A 52 22.76 -9.36 -5.87
CA ILE A 52 22.29 -8.37 -4.89
C ILE A 52 20.77 -8.27 -5.01
N MET A 53 20.07 -8.64 -3.95
CA MET A 53 18.62 -8.42 -3.85
C MET A 53 18.38 -7.00 -3.35
N LEU A 54 17.80 -6.15 -4.20
CA LEU A 54 17.47 -4.77 -3.87
C LEU A 54 16.00 -4.67 -3.44
N ILE A 55 15.77 -4.25 -2.19
CA ILE A 55 14.44 -4.12 -1.61
C ILE A 55 14.19 -2.69 -1.16
N GLY A 56 13.14 -2.07 -1.68
CA GLY A 56 12.66 -0.75 -1.25
C GLY A 56 11.76 -0.85 -0.02
N CYS A 57 12.09 -0.11 1.03
CA CYS A 57 11.36 -0.12 2.30
C CYS A 57 10.33 1.04 2.44
N GLY A 58 9.86 1.60 1.34
CA GLY A 58 8.86 2.66 1.29
C GLY A 58 8.56 3.08 -0.14
N ASP A 59 7.47 3.80 -0.34
CA ASP A 59 6.96 4.15 -1.67
C ASP A 59 7.98 4.94 -2.50
N SER A 60 8.65 5.93 -1.91
CA SER A 60 9.68 6.72 -2.59
C SER A 60 10.87 5.88 -3.05
N TYR A 61 11.33 4.92 -2.23
CA TYR A 61 12.43 4.03 -2.61
C TYR A 61 12.04 3.05 -3.71
N VAL A 62 10.81 2.53 -3.66
CA VAL A 62 10.31 1.64 -4.72
C VAL A 62 10.11 2.43 -6.02
N ALA A 63 9.64 3.67 -5.95
CA ALA A 63 9.55 4.55 -7.11
C ALA A 63 10.90 4.78 -7.78
N LEU A 64 11.96 5.05 -7.00
CA LEU A 64 13.34 5.17 -7.52
C LEU A 64 13.82 3.87 -8.15
N ILE A 65 13.59 2.73 -7.51
CA ILE A 65 13.98 1.43 -8.05
C ILE A 65 13.26 1.17 -9.39
N SER A 66 11.96 1.38 -9.46
CA SER A 66 11.16 1.16 -10.67
C SER A 66 11.56 2.12 -11.79
N LYS A 67 11.78 3.40 -11.46
CA LYS A 67 12.18 4.45 -12.41
C LYS A 67 13.53 4.16 -13.06
N HIS A 68 14.48 3.72 -12.25
CA HIS A 68 15.87 3.50 -12.69
C HIS A 68 16.20 2.02 -12.95
N LYS A 69 15.21 1.15 -13.05
CA LYS A 69 15.38 -0.30 -13.19
C LYS A 69 16.32 -0.68 -14.34
N ALA A 70 16.21 0.01 -15.48
CA ALA A 70 17.06 -0.23 -16.65
C ALA A 70 18.52 0.25 -16.48
N GLU A 71 18.79 1.12 -15.50
CA GLU A 71 20.11 1.69 -15.23
C GLU A 71 20.86 0.95 -14.11
N LEU A 72 20.22 -0.04 -13.49
CA LEU A 72 20.83 -0.86 -12.44
C LEU A 72 21.87 -1.81 -12.99
N GLU A 73 22.94 -2.05 -12.22
CA GLU A 73 23.98 -3.04 -12.56
C GLU A 73 23.38 -4.45 -12.71
N LYS A 74 23.92 -5.24 -13.63
CA LYS A 74 23.40 -6.56 -14.03
C LYS A 74 23.30 -7.58 -12.90
N ASN A 75 24.08 -7.41 -11.83
CA ASN A 75 24.05 -8.29 -10.65
C ASN A 75 23.02 -7.87 -9.61
N ILE A 76 22.27 -6.78 -9.85
CA ILE A 76 21.15 -6.34 -9.01
C ILE A 76 19.86 -7.01 -9.47
N ILE A 77 19.14 -7.57 -8.52
CA ILE A 77 17.82 -8.14 -8.68
C ILE A 77 16.82 -7.20 -7.99
N ALA A 78 15.94 -6.58 -8.76
CA ALA A 78 14.92 -5.64 -8.29
C ALA A 78 13.52 -6.15 -8.71
N PRO A 79 12.83 -6.94 -7.85
CA PRO A 79 11.56 -7.58 -8.18
C PRO A 79 10.39 -6.60 -8.05
N TYR A 80 10.34 -5.62 -8.93
CA TYR A 80 9.32 -4.57 -8.99
C TYR A 80 8.79 -4.39 -10.39
N ILE A 81 7.56 -3.89 -10.50
CA ILE A 81 6.95 -3.47 -11.77
C ILE A 81 7.67 -2.25 -12.35
N ASP A 82 7.43 -1.97 -13.62
CA ASP A 82 7.96 -0.78 -14.27
C ASP A 82 7.28 0.50 -13.77
N PHE A 83 7.97 1.62 -13.86
CA PHE A 83 7.53 2.90 -13.29
C PHE A 83 6.21 3.39 -13.88
N ASP A 84 5.97 3.19 -15.18
CA ASP A 84 4.72 3.61 -15.84
C ASP A 84 3.51 2.82 -15.29
N LEU A 85 3.66 1.51 -15.12
CA LEU A 85 2.61 0.69 -14.49
C LEU A 85 2.38 1.11 -13.04
N MET A 86 3.46 1.35 -12.29
CA MET A 86 3.38 1.82 -10.91
C MET A 86 2.58 3.13 -10.81
N ASN A 87 2.94 4.13 -11.63
CA ASN A 87 2.24 5.42 -11.67
C ASN A 87 0.76 5.28 -12.04
N SER A 88 0.46 4.42 -13.03
CA SER A 88 -0.92 4.20 -13.45
C SER A 88 -1.77 3.57 -12.34
N LEU A 89 -1.21 2.64 -11.57
CA LEU A 89 -1.89 1.99 -10.45
C LEU A 89 -2.12 2.91 -9.24
N GLN A 90 -1.28 3.92 -9.08
CA GLN A 90 -1.47 4.95 -8.03
C GLN A 90 -2.60 5.93 -8.36
N GLN A 91 -2.97 6.05 -9.64
CA GLN A 91 -4.10 6.89 -10.05
C GLN A 91 -5.42 6.20 -9.78
N LYS A 92 -6.26 6.79 -8.93
CA LYS A 92 -7.56 6.20 -8.52
C LYS A 92 -8.45 5.84 -9.71
N GLU A 93 -8.52 6.71 -10.72
CA GLU A 93 -9.31 6.45 -11.92
C GLU A 93 -8.87 5.16 -12.65
N THR A 94 -7.57 5.00 -12.87
CA THR A 94 -7.02 3.81 -13.53
C THR A 94 -7.22 2.57 -12.67
N PHE A 95 -6.95 2.65 -11.37
CA PHE A 95 -7.11 1.54 -10.44
C PHE A 95 -8.57 1.07 -10.37
N TYR A 96 -9.55 1.97 -10.31
CA TYR A 96 -10.96 1.59 -10.24
C TYR A 96 -11.50 1.00 -11.55
N LYS A 97 -11.02 1.47 -12.72
CA LYS A 97 -11.32 0.82 -14.00
C LYS A 97 -10.81 -0.62 -14.05
N LEU A 98 -9.64 -0.88 -13.49
CA LEU A 98 -9.11 -2.24 -13.36
C LEU A 98 -9.94 -3.08 -12.39
N CYS A 99 -10.34 -2.53 -11.26
CA CYS A 99 -11.23 -3.19 -10.31
C CYS A 99 -12.55 -3.59 -10.99
N GLU A 100 -13.19 -2.69 -11.72
CA GLU A 100 -14.42 -2.94 -12.45
C GLU A 100 -14.26 -4.07 -13.48
N LYS A 101 -13.19 -4.02 -14.29
CA LYS A 101 -12.87 -5.06 -15.28
C LYS A 101 -12.77 -6.47 -14.67
N HIS A 102 -12.28 -6.57 -13.44
CA HIS A 102 -12.04 -7.85 -12.76
C HIS A 102 -13.09 -8.20 -11.69
N GLY A 103 -14.19 -7.46 -11.61
CA GLY A 103 -15.26 -7.70 -10.64
C GLY A 103 -14.81 -7.52 -9.20
N VAL A 104 -13.84 -6.63 -8.96
CA VAL A 104 -13.36 -6.19 -7.66
C VAL A 104 -14.14 -4.94 -7.27
N ASP A 105 -14.85 -4.99 -6.14
CA ASP A 105 -15.67 -3.87 -5.70
C ASP A 105 -14.79 -2.73 -5.14
N TYR A 106 -15.17 -1.49 -5.41
CA TYR A 106 -14.52 -0.28 -4.90
C TYR A 106 -15.58 0.72 -4.41
N PRO A 107 -15.22 1.71 -3.57
CA PRO A 107 -16.18 2.71 -3.11
C PRO A 107 -16.75 3.52 -4.27
N GLY A 108 -18.04 3.86 -4.24
CA GLY A 108 -18.62 4.83 -5.17
C GLY A 108 -17.72 6.08 -5.21
N THR A 109 -17.28 6.48 -6.41
CA THR A 109 -16.28 7.54 -6.56
C THR A 109 -16.62 8.44 -7.73
N ILE A 110 -16.56 9.75 -7.51
CA ILE A 110 -16.61 10.78 -8.53
C ILE A 110 -15.25 11.46 -8.59
N ILE A 111 -14.66 11.47 -9.76
CA ILE A 111 -13.48 12.28 -10.04
C ILE A 111 -14.01 13.63 -10.54
N TYR A 112 -14.10 14.55 -9.60
CA TYR A 112 -14.68 15.87 -9.86
C TYR A 112 -13.66 16.79 -10.54
N ASP A 113 -14.10 17.41 -11.61
CA ASP A 113 -13.39 18.48 -12.31
C ASP A 113 -14.20 19.76 -12.23
N GLN A 114 -13.54 20.93 -12.12
CA GLN A 114 -14.21 22.23 -11.98
C GLN A 114 -15.17 22.50 -13.15
N SER A 115 -14.90 21.99 -14.34
CA SER A 115 -15.76 22.13 -15.53
C SER A 115 -17.12 21.44 -15.38
N MET A 116 -17.26 20.48 -14.46
CA MET A 116 -18.54 19.80 -14.19
C MET A 116 -19.57 20.72 -13.51
N GLY A 117 -19.14 21.87 -12.96
CA GLY A 117 -20.00 22.72 -12.16
C GLY A 117 -20.45 22.05 -10.87
N LEU A 118 -21.35 22.70 -10.13
CA LEU A 118 -21.82 22.19 -8.85
C LEU A 118 -23.13 21.37 -8.95
N ASP A 119 -23.72 21.26 -10.12
CA ASP A 119 -24.95 20.50 -10.36
C ASP A 119 -24.64 19.16 -11.03
N PHE A 120 -23.95 18.28 -10.29
CA PHE A 120 -23.67 16.91 -10.73
C PHE A 120 -24.40 15.88 -9.86
N GLU A 121 -24.77 14.76 -10.45
CA GLU A 121 -25.41 13.66 -9.76
C GLU A 121 -24.41 12.82 -8.99
N MET A 122 -24.84 12.33 -7.83
CA MET A 122 -24.09 11.42 -6.98
C MET A 122 -24.95 10.23 -6.60
N ASN A 123 -24.51 9.01 -6.96
CA ASN A 123 -25.25 7.78 -6.78
C ASN A 123 -24.94 7.04 -5.46
N PHE A 124 -24.32 7.69 -4.50
CA PHE A 124 -24.02 7.17 -3.17
C PHE A 124 -24.40 8.20 -2.08
N PRO A 125 -24.71 7.75 -0.85
CA PRO A 125 -25.25 8.60 0.19
C PRO A 125 -24.17 9.45 0.89
N TYR A 126 -24.61 10.50 1.57
CA TYR A 126 -23.81 11.17 2.59
C TYR A 126 -23.74 10.36 3.89
N PRO A 127 -22.67 10.50 4.70
CA PRO A 127 -21.51 11.35 4.48
C PRO A 127 -20.58 10.82 3.39
N VAL A 128 -19.86 11.73 2.73
CA VAL A 128 -18.84 11.38 1.72
C VAL A 128 -17.48 11.89 2.14
N ILE A 129 -16.43 11.28 1.60
CA ILE A 129 -15.06 11.76 1.71
C ILE A 129 -14.73 12.62 0.49
N LEU A 130 -14.16 13.81 0.73
CA LEU A 130 -13.60 14.65 -0.32
C LEU A 130 -12.11 14.85 -0.05
N LYS A 131 -11.29 14.68 -1.08
CA LYS A 131 -9.85 14.88 -1.03
C LYS A 131 -9.29 15.35 -2.37
N PRO A 132 -8.16 16.09 -2.41
CA PRO A 132 -7.49 16.43 -3.66
C PRO A 132 -6.91 15.20 -4.35
N SER A 133 -6.85 15.22 -5.68
CA SER A 133 -6.15 14.18 -6.46
C SER A 133 -4.64 14.37 -6.41
N ASP A 134 -4.14 15.60 -6.37
CA ASP A 134 -2.74 15.96 -6.17
C ASP A 134 -2.54 16.66 -4.82
N SER A 135 -1.88 15.97 -3.90
CA SER A 135 -1.61 16.51 -2.57
C SER A 135 -0.51 17.58 -2.58
N ILE A 136 0.43 17.55 -3.53
CA ILE A 136 1.54 18.52 -3.59
C ILE A 136 0.98 19.87 -4.01
N SER A 137 0.36 19.92 -5.18
CA SER A 137 -0.29 21.12 -5.71
C SER A 137 -1.33 21.69 -4.72
N TYR A 138 -2.07 20.81 -4.03
CA TYR A 138 -3.08 21.22 -3.05
C TYR A 138 -2.50 22.03 -1.88
N TRP A 139 -1.36 21.63 -1.34
CA TRP A 139 -0.72 22.33 -0.22
C TRP A 139 0.00 23.63 -0.62
N GLU A 140 0.21 23.85 -1.91
CA GLU A 140 0.74 25.12 -2.45
C GLU A 140 -0.32 26.23 -2.44
N HIS A 141 -1.61 25.91 -2.25
CA HIS A 141 -2.75 26.82 -2.23
C HIS A 141 -3.46 26.85 -0.86
N PRO A 142 -2.85 27.44 0.18
CA PRO A 142 -3.38 27.40 1.53
C PRO A 142 -4.62 28.26 1.73
N PHE A 143 -5.58 27.79 2.53
CA PHE A 143 -6.78 28.51 2.97
C PHE A 143 -7.20 28.12 4.39
N ALA A 144 -8.03 28.94 5.03
CA ALA A 144 -8.31 28.86 6.47
C ALA A 144 -8.92 27.51 6.93
N THR A 145 -9.71 26.87 6.08
CA THR A 145 -10.40 25.59 6.39
C THR A 145 -9.76 24.39 5.70
N GLN A 146 -8.49 24.52 5.30
CA GLN A 146 -7.78 23.49 4.57
C GLN A 146 -7.56 22.24 5.41
N ASN A 147 -7.98 21.09 4.87
CA ASN A 147 -7.73 19.76 5.44
C ASN A 147 -7.28 18.82 4.32
N LYS A 148 -6.46 17.82 4.67
CA LYS A 148 -6.04 16.77 3.73
C LYS A 148 -7.23 15.94 3.24
N ILE A 149 -8.20 15.70 4.11
CA ILE A 149 -9.40 14.90 3.87
C ILE A 149 -10.56 15.57 4.58
N TYR A 150 -11.68 15.69 3.89
CA TYR A 150 -12.93 16.21 4.43
C TYR A 150 -13.97 15.09 4.55
N THR A 151 -14.66 15.05 5.66
CA THR A 151 -15.90 14.27 5.81
C THR A 151 -17.07 15.20 5.62
N ILE A 152 -17.79 15.06 4.54
CA ILE A 152 -18.86 15.94 4.08
C ILE A 152 -20.21 15.34 4.40
N LYS A 153 -21.06 16.06 5.09
CA LYS A 153 -22.33 15.55 5.61
C LYS A 153 -23.54 15.74 4.68
N ASP A 154 -23.44 16.75 3.80
CA ASP A 154 -24.54 17.11 2.90
C ASP A 154 -24.03 17.88 1.67
N ARG A 155 -24.95 18.14 0.72
CA ARG A 155 -24.66 18.85 -0.53
C ARG A 155 -24.15 20.28 -0.32
N LYS A 156 -24.75 20.98 0.63
CA LYS A 156 -24.39 22.38 0.91
C LYS A 156 -22.95 22.49 1.41
N GLU A 157 -22.55 21.58 2.29
CA GLU A 157 -21.18 21.50 2.78
C GLU A 157 -20.21 21.12 1.64
N LEU A 158 -20.59 20.15 0.79
CA LEU A 158 -19.81 19.74 -0.38
C LEU A 158 -19.51 20.90 -1.30
N GLU A 159 -20.54 21.63 -1.71
CA GLU A 159 -20.41 22.81 -2.58
C GLU A 159 -19.55 23.90 -1.96
N LYS A 160 -19.71 24.13 -0.65
CA LYS A 160 -18.90 25.11 0.06
C LYS A 160 -17.42 24.74 0.01
N VAL A 161 -17.08 23.50 0.36
CA VAL A 161 -15.68 23.03 0.38
C VAL A 161 -15.07 23.03 -1.02
N ILE A 162 -15.81 22.64 -2.07
CA ILE A 162 -15.36 22.75 -3.46
C ILE A 162 -15.03 24.19 -3.82
N ARG A 163 -15.91 25.15 -3.49
CA ARG A 163 -15.66 26.58 -3.75
C ARG A 163 -14.43 27.09 -2.98
N ASP A 164 -14.29 26.71 -1.73
CA ASP A 164 -13.15 27.12 -0.89
C ASP A 164 -11.82 26.63 -1.50
N ILE A 165 -11.77 25.37 -1.95
CA ILE A 165 -10.57 24.76 -2.54
C ILE A 165 -10.20 25.45 -3.86
N TYR A 166 -11.13 25.55 -4.80
CA TYR A 166 -10.83 26.18 -6.10
C TYR A 166 -10.68 27.69 -5.99
N GLY A 167 -11.38 28.32 -5.05
CA GLY A 167 -11.21 29.74 -4.73
C GLY A 167 -9.84 30.11 -4.19
N ALA A 168 -9.13 29.15 -3.59
CA ALA A 168 -7.74 29.28 -3.15
C ALA A 168 -6.71 29.13 -4.29
N GLY A 169 -7.15 28.73 -5.49
CA GLY A 169 -6.27 28.60 -6.66
C GLY A 169 -5.87 27.16 -7.02
N TYR A 170 -6.38 26.16 -6.32
CA TYR A 170 -6.18 24.76 -6.73
C TYR A 170 -6.84 24.50 -8.09
N THR A 171 -6.17 23.80 -9.01
CA THR A 171 -6.63 23.61 -10.39
C THR A 171 -6.84 22.16 -10.79
N ASP A 172 -6.33 21.22 -9.99
CA ASP A 172 -6.47 19.80 -10.27
C ASP A 172 -7.82 19.23 -9.81
N LYS A 173 -8.04 17.95 -10.07
CA LYS A 173 -9.28 17.24 -9.76
C LYS A 173 -9.44 17.00 -8.26
N LEU A 174 -10.69 16.83 -7.83
CA LEU A 174 -11.06 16.37 -6.50
C LEU A 174 -11.63 14.94 -6.58
N ILE A 175 -11.39 14.16 -5.55
CA ILE A 175 -11.97 12.84 -5.40
C ILE A 175 -13.08 12.91 -4.36
N ILE A 176 -14.32 12.70 -4.80
CA ILE A 176 -15.49 12.56 -3.93
C ILE A 176 -15.84 11.09 -3.84
N GLN A 177 -15.85 10.54 -2.64
CA GLN A 177 -15.93 9.10 -2.45
C GLN A 177 -16.95 8.72 -1.37
N ASP A 178 -17.72 7.66 -1.61
CA ASP A 178 -18.60 7.05 -0.61
C ASP A 178 -17.80 6.73 0.67
N MET A 179 -18.27 7.22 1.79
CA MET A 179 -17.68 6.93 3.08
C MET A 179 -18.16 5.56 3.57
N ILE A 180 -17.36 4.52 3.35
CA ILE A 180 -17.68 3.18 3.83
C ILE A 180 -17.73 3.19 5.36
N PRO A 181 -18.87 2.81 5.98
CA PRO A 181 -19.04 2.86 7.42
C PRO A 181 -18.17 1.82 8.16
N GLY A 182 -17.97 2.06 9.45
CA GLY A 182 -17.21 1.17 10.34
C GLY A 182 -15.86 1.77 10.74
N ASN A 183 -15.36 1.29 11.89
CA ASN A 183 -14.06 1.63 12.47
C ASN A 183 -12.93 0.77 11.84
N ASP A 184 -11.78 0.71 12.50
CA ASP A 184 -10.60 -0.07 12.08
C ASP A 184 -10.93 -1.54 11.85
N GLU A 185 -11.82 -2.12 12.67
CA GLU A 185 -12.21 -3.53 12.61
C GLU A 185 -12.95 -3.93 11.32
N TYR A 186 -13.28 -2.96 10.46
CA TYR A 186 -13.81 -3.18 9.12
C TYR A 186 -12.72 -3.12 8.04
N MET A 187 -11.50 -2.70 8.39
CA MET A 187 -10.37 -2.68 7.44
C MET A 187 -9.82 -4.08 7.18
N ARG A 188 -9.31 -4.26 5.98
CA ARG A 188 -8.60 -5.47 5.52
C ARG A 188 -7.35 -5.05 4.77
N VAL A 189 -6.35 -5.91 4.81
CA VAL A 189 -5.15 -5.79 3.99
C VAL A 189 -4.92 -7.10 3.24
N LEU A 190 -4.78 -7.03 1.93
CA LEU A 190 -4.44 -8.21 1.14
C LEU A 190 -3.01 -8.05 0.63
N THR A 191 -2.11 -8.88 1.12
CA THR A 191 -0.73 -8.97 0.63
C THR A 191 -0.62 -10.10 -0.39
N SER A 192 0.05 -9.83 -1.52
CA SER A 192 0.37 -10.86 -2.51
C SER A 192 1.82 -10.78 -2.99
N TYR A 193 2.30 -11.88 -3.56
CA TYR A 193 3.56 -11.97 -4.28
C TYR A 193 3.33 -12.58 -5.66
N SER A 194 3.81 -11.90 -6.69
CA SER A 194 3.83 -12.37 -8.08
C SER A 194 5.26 -12.62 -8.53
N ASP A 195 5.48 -13.73 -9.23
CA ASP A 195 6.79 -14.10 -9.76
C ASP A 195 7.22 -13.22 -10.95
N ARG A 196 8.44 -13.45 -11.45
CA ARG A 196 9.01 -12.74 -12.62
C ARG A 196 8.21 -12.89 -13.90
N ASN A 197 7.34 -13.90 -13.97
CA ASN A 197 6.47 -14.17 -15.12
C ASN A 197 5.07 -13.56 -14.94
N GLY A 198 4.87 -12.76 -13.90
CA GLY A 198 3.58 -12.14 -13.57
C GLY A 198 2.54 -13.14 -13.03
N LYS A 199 2.97 -14.29 -12.49
CA LYS A 199 2.08 -15.27 -11.88
C LYS A 199 2.05 -15.14 -10.37
N VAL A 200 0.86 -15.00 -9.81
CA VAL A 200 0.69 -14.90 -8.36
C VAL A 200 1.06 -16.23 -7.69
N LYS A 201 1.91 -16.17 -6.68
CA LYS A 201 2.44 -17.32 -5.95
C LYS A 201 2.06 -17.36 -4.47
N MET A 202 1.69 -16.21 -3.90
CA MET A 202 1.26 -16.13 -2.52
C MET A 202 0.20 -15.06 -2.34
N MET A 203 -0.82 -15.35 -1.53
CA MET A 203 -1.80 -14.37 -1.09
C MET A 203 -2.17 -14.60 0.37
N CYS A 204 -2.26 -13.51 1.12
CA CYS A 204 -2.63 -13.52 2.54
C CYS A 204 -3.54 -12.32 2.82
N LEU A 205 -4.79 -12.58 3.18
CA LEU A 205 -5.73 -11.56 3.63
C LEU A 205 -5.62 -11.40 5.14
N GLY A 206 -5.46 -10.18 5.60
CA GLY A 206 -5.49 -9.81 7.00
C GLY A 206 -6.74 -8.98 7.34
N HIS A 207 -7.44 -9.38 8.38
CA HIS A 207 -8.47 -8.60 9.05
C HIS A 207 -7.80 -7.67 10.05
N VAL A 208 -7.85 -6.37 9.80
CA VAL A 208 -7.30 -5.36 10.70
C VAL A 208 -8.26 -5.17 11.87
N LEU A 209 -7.75 -5.34 13.08
CA LEU A 209 -8.54 -5.15 14.31
C LEU A 209 -8.25 -3.80 14.98
N LEU A 210 -7.06 -3.24 14.72
CA LEU A 210 -6.66 -1.95 15.25
C LEU A 210 -5.63 -1.29 14.34
N GLU A 211 -5.77 0.01 14.12
CA GLU A 211 -4.79 0.87 13.46
C GLU A 211 -4.07 1.77 14.47
N GLU A 212 -2.97 2.39 14.06
CA GLU A 212 -2.31 3.45 14.83
C GLU A 212 -3.10 4.77 14.67
N HIS A 213 -3.46 5.39 15.79
CA HIS A 213 -4.16 6.68 15.84
C HIS A 213 -3.25 7.85 16.21
N THR A 214 -1.93 7.65 16.16
CA THR A 214 -0.97 8.75 16.34
C THR A 214 -0.90 9.61 15.06
N PRO A 215 -0.58 10.92 15.17
CA PRO A 215 -0.58 11.81 14.00
C PRO A 215 0.27 11.35 12.82
N HIS A 216 1.40 10.68 13.10
CA HIS A 216 2.31 10.17 12.07
C HIS A 216 2.09 8.68 11.73
N GLY A 217 1.30 7.97 12.54
CA GLY A 217 1.03 6.55 12.37
C GLY A 217 -0.36 6.23 11.83
N LEU A 218 -1.21 7.25 11.65
CA LEU A 218 -2.60 7.07 11.23
C LEU A 218 -2.70 6.24 9.94
N GLY A 219 -3.53 5.17 9.99
CA GLY A 219 -3.71 4.23 8.90
C GLY A 219 -2.69 3.07 8.86
N ASN A 220 -1.66 3.06 9.74
CA ASN A 220 -0.81 1.88 9.88
C ASN A 220 -1.50 0.82 10.76
N HIS A 221 -1.44 -0.41 10.34
CA HIS A 221 -2.03 -1.51 11.08
C HIS A 221 -1.21 -1.84 12.33
N ALA A 222 -1.89 -2.01 13.47
CA ALA A 222 -1.30 -2.33 14.76
C ALA A 222 -1.67 -3.75 15.25
N VAL A 223 -2.85 -4.25 14.87
CA VAL A 223 -3.31 -5.62 15.15
C VAL A 223 -3.99 -6.17 13.91
N ILE A 224 -3.56 -7.34 13.48
CA ILE A 224 -4.10 -8.07 12.32
C ILE A 224 -4.32 -9.54 12.71
N ILE A 225 -5.45 -10.10 12.30
CA ILE A 225 -5.68 -11.54 12.28
C ILE A 225 -5.86 -12.00 10.82
N THR A 226 -5.23 -13.08 10.40
CA THR A 226 -5.44 -13.60 9.05
C THR A 226 -6.86 -14.13 8.88
N GLU A 227 -7.45 -13.84 7.73
CA GLU A 227 -8.83 -14.21 7.37
C GLU A 227 -8.82 -14.93 6.02
N PRO A 228 -9.23 -16.21 5.94
CA PRO A 228 -9.30 -16.89 4.65
C PRO A 228 -10.49 -16.39 3.82
N ASN A 229 -10.22 -15.95 2.59
CA ASN A 229 -11.26 -15.59 1.62
C ASN A 229 -10.74 -15.89 0.20
N GLU A 230 -10.90 -17.15 -0.20
CA GLU A 230 -10.37 -17.64 -1.48
C GLU A 230 -11.03 -16.93 -2.67
N GLU A 231 -12.34 -16.65 -2.61
CA GLU A 231 -13.06 -15.97 -3.71
C GLU A 231 -12.45 -14.58 -3.97
N LEU A 232 -12.26 -13.79 -2.91
CA LEU A 232 -11.66 -12.46 -3.00
C LEU A 232 -10.23 -12.53 -3.53
N MET A 233 -9.43 -13.47 -2.99
CA MET A 233 -8.04 -13.66 -3.41
C MET A 233 -7.96 -14.03 -4.89
N MET A 234 -8.86 -14.88 -5.41
CA MET A 234 -8.85 -15.27 -6.82
C MET A 234 -9.25 -14.14 -7.77
N LYS A 235 -10.16 -13.25 -7.38
CA LYS A 235 -10.46 -12.03 -8.16
C LYS A 235 -9.23 -11.14 -8.29
N VAL A 236 -8.53 -10.89 -7.17
CA VAL A 236 -7.30 -10.08 -7.16
C VAL A 236 -6.16 -10.77 -7.89
N LYS A 237 -6.03 -12.09 -7.78
CA LYS A 237 -5.07 -12.88 -8.57
C LYS A 237 -5.25 -12.63 -10.05
N ASN A 238 -6.48 -12.70 -10.56
CA ASN A 238 -6.76 -12.49 -11.98
C ASN A 238 -6.41 -11.05 -12.41
N LEU A 239 -6.69 -10.05 -11.57
CA LEU A 239 -6.31 -8.66 -11.81
C LEU A 239 -4.78 -8.51 -11.91
N LEU A 240 -4.04 -9.07 -10.97
CA LEU A 240 -2.57 -8.97 -10.96
C LEU A 240 -1.91 -9.70 -12.13
N GLU A 241 -2.44 -10.89 -12.50
CA GLU A 241 -1.92 -11.67 -13.62
C GLU A 241 -2.22 -11.02 -14.97
N ASP A 242 -3.37 -10.35 -15.14
CA ASP A 242 -3.70 -9.56 -16.33
C ASP A 242 -2.75 -8.37 -16.52
N LEU A 243 -2.30 -7.78 -15.44
CA LEU A 243 -1.28 -6.73 -15.44
C LEU A 243 0.16 -7.23 -15.65
N HIS A 244 0.38 -8.55 -15.67
CA HIS A 244 1.72 -9.13 -15.55
C HIS A 244 2.51 -8.55 -14.37
N TYR A 245 1.81 -8.34 -13.24
CA TYR A 245 2.37 -7.72 -12.04
C TYR A 245 3.53 -8.56 -11.50
N VAL A 246 4.62 -7.90 -11.06
CA VAL A 246 5.83 -8.55 -10.53
C VAL A 246 6.14 -8.00 -9.14
N GLY A 247 6.49 -8.90 -8.21
CA GLY A 247 6.86 -8.54 -6.85
C GLY A 247 5.69 -8.51 -5.87
N PHE A 248 5.87 -7.78 -4.78
CA PHE A 248 4.85 -7.67 -3.73
C PHE A 248 3.84 -6.57 -4.03
N SER A 249 2.58 -6.82 -3.66
CA SER A 249 1.54 -5.81 -3.59
C SER A 249 0.77 -5.90 -2.27
N ASN A 250 0.25 -4.76 -1.81
CA ASN A 250 -0.67 -4.68 -0.68
C ASN A 250 -1.88 -3.86 -1.10
N PHE A 251 -3.07 -4.40 -0.88
CA PHE A 251 -4.32 -3.70 -1.13
C PHE A 251 -4.93 -3.27 0.19
N ASP A 252 -5.31 -2.00 0.27
CA ASP A 252 -6.09 -1.47 1.37
C ASP A 252 -7.58 -1.62 1.03
N ILE A 253 -8.30 -2.34 1.90
CA ILE A 253 -9.67 -2.80 1.65
C ILE A 253 -10.52 -2.48 2.87
N LYS A 254 -11.80 -2.16 2.68
CA LYS A 254 -12.75 -2.07 3.77
C LYS A 254 -13.97 -2.95 3.51
N TYR A 255 -14.37 -3.72 4.49
CA TYR A 255 -15.59 -4.50 4.44
C TYR A 255 -16.79 -3.57 4.65
N ASP A 256 -17.68 -3.53 3.69
CA ASP A 256 -18.89 -2.73 3.73
C ASP A 256 -20.06 -3.59 4.26
N ARG A 257 -20.41 -3.38 5.53
CA ARG A 257 -21.50 -4.11 6.16
C ARG A 257 -22.89 -3.81 5.61
N ARG A 258 -23.02 -2.77 4.75
CA ARG A 258 -24.31 -2.43 4.13
C ARG A 258 -24.75 -3.47 3.11
N ASP A 259 -23.79 -4.08 2.41
CA ASP A 259 -24.04 -5.04 1.33
C ASP A 259 -23.13 -6.28 1.37
N GLY A 260 -22.26 -6.40 2.37
CA GLY A 260 -21.35 -7.54 2.55
C GLY A 260 -20.17 -7.56 1.60
N LYS A 261 -19.83 -6.44 0.97
CA LYS A 261 -18.77 -6.37 -0.04
C LYS A 261 -17.46 -5.82 0.51
N TYR A 262 -16.37 -6.22 -0.13
CA TYR A 262 -15.02 -5.73 0.16
C TYR A 262 -14.67 -4.61 -0.81
N ARG A 263 -14.56 -3.36 -0.30
CA ARG A 263 -14.26 -2.17 -1.10
C ARG A 263 -12.77 -1.89 -1.13
N PHE A 264 -12.18 -1.97 -2.29
CA PHE A 264 -10.75 -1.72 -2.52
C PHE A 264 -10.47 -0.23 -2.67
N PHE A 265 -9.62 0.32 -1.81
CA PHE A 265 -9.25 1.74 -1.86
C PHE A 265 -8.03 2.02 -2.73
N GLU A 266 -7.01 1.17 -2.63
CA GLU A 266 -5.75 1.36 -3.36
C GLU A 266 -4.90 0.09 -3.36
N ILE A 267 -3.91 0.12 -4.25
CA ILE A 267 -2.82 -0.84 -4.29
C ILE A 267 -1.50 -0.14 -3.96
N ASN A 268 -0.78 -0.68 -2.98
CA ASN A 268 0.59 -0.30 -2.67
C ASN A 268 1.53 -1.28 -3.36
N THR A 269 2.38 -0.80 -4.26
CA THR A 269 3.24 -1.62 -5.13
C THR A 269 4.52 -2.09 -4.45
N ARG A 270 4.43 -2.48 -3.21
CA ARG A 270 5.52 -2.85 -2.30
C ARG A 270 5.06 -3.73 -1.15
N GLN A 271 6.03 -4.22 -0.37
CA GLN A 271 5.76 -4.81 0.92
C GLN A 271 5.17 -3.75 1.88
N GLY A 272 4.19 -4.16 2.66
CA GLY A 272 3.60 -3.34 3.72
C GLY A 272 4.46 -3.34 4.99
N ARG A 273 4.32 -2.29 5.80
CA ARG A 273 4.97 -2.21 7.12
C ARG A 273 4.56 -3.38 8.04
N SER A 274 3.33 -3.84 7.92
CA SER A 274 2.76 -4.93 8.71
C SER A 274 3.02 -6.34 8.15
N ASN A 275 3.75 -6.50 7.05
CA ASN A 275 3.87 -7.80 6.33
C ASN A 275 4.48 -8.95 7.15
N TYR A 276 4.92 -8.71 8.39
CA TYR A 276 5.27 -9.80 9.28
C TYR A 276 4.06 -10.69 9.64
N TYR A 277 2.82 -10.18 9.53
CA TYR A 277 1.62 -11.01 9.70
C TYR A 277 1.57 -12.15 8.66
N VAL A 278 2.03 -11.89 7.43
CA VAL A 278 2.17 -12.88 6.36
C VAL A 278 3.20 -13.95 6.73
N THR A 279 4.37 -13.50 7.27
CA THR A 279 5.42 -14.41 7.74
C THR A 279 4.93 -15.26 8.91
N GLY A 280 4.20 -14.67 9.85
CA GLY A 280 3.60 -15.37 10.98
C GLY A 280 2.58 -16.42 10.57
N SER A 281 1.87 -16.20 9.46
CA SER A 281 0.93 -17.16 8.87
C SER A 281 1.62 -18.30 8.09
N GLY A 282 2.96 -18.40 8.15
CA GLY A 282 3.73 -19.46 7.50
C GLY A 282 4.37 -19.04 6.16
N PHE A 283 4.08 -17.86 5.64
CA PHE A 283 4.57 -17.40 4.34
C PHE A 283 5.68 -16.35 4.48
N ASN A 284 6.90 -16.83 4.73
CA ASN A 284 8.05 -15.93 4.88
C ASN A 284 8.31 -15.14 3.59
N VAL A 285 7.99 -13.83 3.60
CA VAL A 285 8.08 -12.95 2.44
C VAL A 285 9.47 -12.90 1.82
N ALA A 286 10.54 -12.94 2.62
CA ALA A 286 11.91 -12.95 2.10
C ALA A 286 12.24 -14.25 1.36
N LYS A 287 11.61 -15.36 1.75
CA LYS A 287 11.82 -16.67 1.12
C LYS A 287 11.34 -16.66 -0.33
N TYR A 288 10.21 -16.05 -0.64
CA TYR A 288 9.66 -16.02 -2.01
C TYR A 288 10.66 -15.42 -2.99
N VAL A 289 11.17 -14.23 -2.72
CA VAL A 289 12.14 -13.56 -3.61
C VAL A 289 13.48 -14.29 -3.69
N VAL A 290 13.96 -14.88 -2.59
CA VAL A 290 15.24 -15.60 -2.57
C VAL A 290 15.14 -16.92 -3.31
N GLU A 291 14.13 -17.73 -3.03
CA GLU A 291 13.91 -19.04 -3.68
C GLU A 291 13.76 -18.87 -5.20
N GLU A 292 13.01 -17.87 -5.64
CA GLU A 292 12.82 -17.60 -7.06
C GLU A 292 14.07 -17.01 -7.74
N TYR A 293 14.52 -15.84 -7.27
CA TYR A 293 15.53 -15.08 -8.01
C TYR A 293 16.96 -15.56 -7.77
N VAL A 294 17.26 -16.10 -6.58
CA VAL A 294 18.60 -16.57 -6.28
C VAL A 294 18.75 -18.05 -6.63
N TYR A 295 17.79 -18.88 -6.22
CA TYR A 295 17.84 -20.33 -6.43
C TYR A 295 17.14 -20.82 -7.69
N GLY A 296 16.36 -19.95 -8.36
CA GLY A 296 15.67 -20.28 -9.60
C GLY A 296 14.54 -21.30 -9.44
N LYS A 297 13.98 -21.40 -8.23
CA LYS A 297 12.89 -22.34 -7.96
C LYS A 297 11.57 -21.86 -8.54
N GLU A 298 10.80 -22.76 -9.08
CA GLU A 298 9.40 -22.52 -9.39
C GLU A 298 8.57 -22.64 -8.09
N LEU A 299 7.76 -21.63 -7.82
CA LEU A 299 6.93 -21.55 -6.62
C LEU A 299 5.49 -21.96 -6.95
N PRO A 300 4.84 -22.78 -6.11
CA PRO A 300 3.41 -23.04 -6.22
C PRO A 300 2.58 -21.81 -5.83
N LEU A 301 1.30 -21.80 -6.16
CA LEU A 301 0.34 -20.86 -5.59
C LEU A 301 -0.01 -21.32 -4.17
N GLU A 302 0.19 -20.43 -3.21
CA GLU A 302 -0.15 -20.65 -1.80
C GLU A 302 -1.10 -19.54 -1.31
N LEU A 303 -2.22 -19.94 -0.71
CA LEU A 303 -3.20 -19.03 -0.10
C LEU A 303 -3.20 -19.26 1.41
N ALA A 304 -3.13 -18.18 2.19
CA ALA A 304 -3.23 -18.28 3.63
C ALA A 304 -4.62 -18.75 4.05
N LYS A 305 -4.70 -19.85 4.79
CA LYS A 305 -5.94 -20.50 5.24
C LYS A 305 -6.10 -20.51 6.76
N GLU A 306 -4.98 -20.40 7.48
CA GLU A 306 -4.95 -20.49 8.93
C GLU A 306 -5.08 -19.11 9.57
N GLU A 307 -5.82 -19.02 10.67
CA GLU A 307 -5.88 -17.82 11.47
C GLU A 307 -4.56 -17.63 12.23
N HIS A 308 -3.94 -16.47 12.08
CA HIS A 308 -2.74 -16.06 12.79
C HIS A 308 -2.88 -14.63 13.28
N LEU A 309 -2.67 -14.42 14.59
CA LEU A 309 -2.71 -13.10 15.21
C LEU A 309 -1.32 -12.47 15.21
N TRP A 310 -1.21 -11.27 14.63
CA TRP A 310 -0.03 -10.41 14.69
C TRP A 310 -0.38 -9.08 15.33
N MET A 311 0.49 -8.59 16.22
CA MET A 311 0.33 -7.27 16.83
C MET A 311 1.67 -6.59 17.14
N THR A 312 1.69 -5.25 17.06
CA THR A 312 2.85 -4.40 17.43
C THR A 312 2.62 -3.63 18.72
N VAL A 313 1.44 -3.78 19.32
CA VAL A 313 1.07 -3.13 20.59
C VAL A 313 0.90 -4.16 21.71
N PRO A 314 1.06 -3.78 22.97
CA PRO A 314 0.78 -4.67 24.09
C PRO A 314 -0.67 -5.17 24.06
N LYS A 315 -0.90 -6.43 24.43
CA LYS A 315 -2.23 -7.06 24.45
C LYS A 315 -3.27 -6.24 25.20
N ALA A 316 -2.90 -5.62 26.33
CA ALA A 316 -3.80 -4.76 27.10
C ALA A 316 -4.28 -3.52 26.30
N VAL A 317 -3.43 -2.98 25.43
CA VAL A 317 -3.82 -1.88 24.52
C VAL A 317 -4.82 -2.36 23.48
N ALA A 318 -4.54 -3.49 22.83
CA ALA A 318 -5.45 -4.08 21.86
C ALA A 318 -6.83 -4.34 22.47
N PHE A 319 -6.92 -5.00 23.62
CA PHE A 319 -8.19 -5.25 24.32
C PHE A 319 -8.95 -3.98 24.73
N LYS A 320 -8.25 -2.89 25.00
CA LYS A 320 -8.88 -1.62 25.35
C LYS A 320 -9.57 -0.96 24.16
N TYR A 321 -8.98 -1.05 22.97
CA TYR A 321 -9.41 -0.27 21.80
C TYR A 321 -10.22 -1.06 20.77
N ILE A 322 -10.05 -2.37 20.67
CA ILE A 322 -10.89 -3.24 19.85
C ILE A 322 -12.27 -3.33 20.50
N LYS A 323 -13.33 -3.04 19.74
CA LYS A 323 -14.69 -2.89 20.25
C LYS A 323 -15.55 -4.13 20.11
N GLU A 324 -15.41 -4.83 18.98
CA GLU A 324 -16.20 -6.03 18.68
C GLU A 324 -15.77 -7.19 19.60
N GLU A 325 -16.71 -7.75 20.36
CA GLU A 325 -16.46 -8.85 21.31
C GLU A 325 -15.90 -10.08 20.59
N ALA A 326 -16.52 -10.45 19.46
CA ALA A 326 -16.06 -11.56 18.65
C ALA A 326 -14.60 -11.43 18.17
N ASN A 327 -14.11 -10.20 17.95
CA ASN A 327 -12.72 -9.95 17.60
C ASN A 327 -11.79 -10.07 18.81
N ARG A 328 -12.26 -9.67 20.00
CA ARG A 328 -11.49 -9.85 21.25
C ARG A 328 -11.36 -11.30 21.65
N GLU A 329 -12.40 -12.12 21.39
CA GLU A 329 -12.36 -13.57 21.65
C GLU A 329 -11.32 -14.32 20.79
N LYS A 330 -11.02 -13.81 19.59
CA LYS A 330 -9.99 -14.38 18.69
C LYS A 330 -8.56 -14.06 19.11
N MET A 331 -8.34 -13.19 20.07
CA MET A 331 -7.02 -12.72 20.52
C MET A 331 -6.50 -13.48 21.73
#